data_367a57c87a16da4811e8399164df1b77
#
_entry.id   367a57c87a16da4811e8399164df1b77
#
_cell.length_a   1.000
_cell.length_b   1.000
_cell.length_c   1.000
_cell.angle_alpha   90.00
_cell.angle_beta   90.00
_cell.angle_gamma   90.00
#
_symmetry.space_group_name_H-M   'P 1'
#
loop_
_entity.id
_entity.type
_entity.pdbx_description
1 polymer ?
#
loop_
_entity_poly.entity_id
_entity_poly.type
_entity_poly.pdbx_seq_one_letter_code
_entity_poly.pdbx_strand_id
1 'polypeptide(L)'
;MNEQVQPAGGPLFNPLSPDFIRDPYPHYDRLRTLDPIHVTPFGQFVASRHAEVSLVLRDKRFGKDFVDRTTRRYGPEIMKEPVFRSMSYWMLQADPPDHTRLRGLVVKAFTARRVEDMRPRIQQIVDQTIDAVIERGHMDLIEDFAFRLPVTIICDMLGIPEEHRETFYKSSRDGGRLLDPVPLSPEEISQGNAGNLMAQMYFQQLFELRRKNPGDDLITQLVQAEEDGNKLTNEELSANIILLFGAGHETTVNLIGNGLLALHRNPDQLALLKARPELMEGAIEEFLRYDSSVQMTGRVALEDIDDLGGVKIPKGETVLCLLGSANRDPAVYPDRPDRLDVTRQNVKPLSFGGGIHFCLGAQLARIEAEIAIATLLRRLPDLRIDDVENPEWRPTFVLRGLKRLPASW
;
A
#
# COMPACT_ATOMS: atom_id res chain seq x y z
N MET A 1 25.40 -13.11 32.70
CA MET A 1 23.95 -12.82 32.84
C MET A 1 23.83 -11.32 32.97
N ASN A 2 23.56 -10.64 31.88
CA ASN A 2 23.25 -9.17 31.91
C ASN A 2 21.75 -9.07 32.06
N GLU A 3 21.30 -8.67 33.23
CA GLU A 3 19.92 -8.18 33.42
C GLU A 3 19.75 -6.94 32.56
N GLN A 4 19.04 -7.10 31.44
CA GLN A 4 18.52 -5.97 30.70
C GLN A 4 17.41 -5.34 31.57
N VAL A 5 17.70 -4.19 32.14
CA VAL A 5 16.72 -3.33 32.79
C VAL A 5 15.67 -2.97 31.74
N GLN A 6 14.50 -3.58 31.81
CA GLN A 6 13.36 -3.14 31.00
C GLN A 6 13.01 -1.71 31.39
N PRO A 7 13.01 -0.75 30.46
CA PRO A 7 12.54 0.59 30.77
C PRO A 7 11.06 0.54 31.16
N ALA A 8 10.65 1.34 32.13
CA ALA A 8 9.27 1.51 32.53
C ALA A 8 8.41 2.04 31.37
N GLY A 9 7.72 1.12 30.70
CA GLY A 9 6.90 1.36 29.51
C GLY A 9 7.17 0.29 28.48
N GLY A 10 6.24 -0.59 28.21
CA GLY A 10 6.30 -1.75 27.31
C GLY A 10 7.27 -1.70 26.12
N PRO A 11 7.37 -2.74 25.28
CA PRO A 11 8.35 -2.80 24.19
C PRO A 11 8.21 -1.58 23.28
N LEU A 12 9.35 -1.00 22.86
CA LEU A 12 9.38 0.18 21.97
C LEU A 12 8.66 -0.07 20.63
N PHE A 13 8.71 -1.30 20.14
CA PHE A 13 8.07 -1.73 18.91
C PHE A 13 7.24 -3.00 19.13
N ASN A 14 5.92 -2.85 19.11
CA ASN A 14 4.97 -3.97 19.16
C ASN A 14 3.80 -3.72 18.19
N PRO A 15 3.99 -4.04 16.88
CA PRO A 15 3.02 -3.73 15.85
C PRO A 15 1.68 -4.49 15.96
N LEU A 16 1.61 -5.49 16.84
CA LEU A 16 0.40 -6.29 17.09
C LEU A 16 -0.43 -5.78 18.26
N SER A 17 0.08 -4.83 19.05
CA SER A 17 -0.71 -4.32 20.17
C SER A 17 -1.89 -3.49 19.68
N PRO A 18 -3.06 -3.59 20.35
CA PRO A 18 -4.23 -2.78 19.98
C PRO A 18 -3.94 -1.27 19.97
N ASP A 19 -3.11 -0.79 20.89
CA ASP A 19 -2.73 0.62 20.94
C ASP A 19 -1.91 1.04 19.75
N PHE A 20 -0.98 0.20 19.29
CA PHE A 20 -0.19 0.46 18.10
C PHE A 20 -1.06 0.47 16.83
N ILE A 21 -1.98 -0.48 16.69
CA ILE A 21 -2.92 -0.54 15.56
C ILE A 21 -3.82 0.70 15.55
N ARG A 22 -4.30 1.13 16.73
CA ARG A 22 -5.15 2.32 16.86
C ARG A 22 -4.39 3.59 16.47
N ASP A 23 -3.19 3.79 17.00
CA ASP A 23 -2.35 4.95 16.72
C ASP A 23 -0.84 4.60 16.82
N PRO A 24 -0.16 4.33 15.68
CA PRO A 24 1.25 3.98 15.67
C PRO A 24 2.18 5.18 15.91
N TYR A 25 1.71 6.41 15.72
CA TYR A 25 2.57 7.60 15.66
C TYR A 25 3.27 7.96 16.96
N PRO A 26 2.67 7.86 18.15
CA PRO A 26 3.39 8.03 19.42
C PRO A 26 4.50 6.99 19.62
N HIS A 27 4.31 5.74 19.13
CA HIS A 27 5.33 4.70 19.16
C HIS A 27 6.49 5.03 18.20
N TYR A 28 6.17 5.54 17.01
CA TYR A 28 7.18 5.99 16.04
C TYR A 28 8.02 7.14 16.57
N ASP A 29 7.41 8.10 17.25
CA ASP A 29 8.13 9.23 17.84
C ASP A 29 9.13 8.77 18.90
N ARG A 30 8.72 7.83 19.75
CA ARG A 30 9.62 7.20 20.73
C ARG A 30 10.77 6.46 20.05
N LEU A 31 10.51 5.67 18.99
CA LEU A 31 11.55 4.99 18.22
C LEU A 31 12.55 5.98 17.63
N ARG A 32 12.07 7.01 16.91
CA ARG A 32 12.95 8.04 16.31
C ARG A 32 13.84 8.71 17.32
N THR A 33 13.32 8.93 18.53
CA THR A 33 14.04 9.68 19.59
C THR A 33 15.01 8.80 20.37
N LEU A 34 14.58 7.60 20.75
CA LEU A 34 15.31 6.76 21.71
C LEU A 34 16.17 5.69 21.05
N ASP A 35 15.71 5.10 19.94
CA ASP A 35 16.37 3.97 19.30
C ASP A 35 16.01 3.92 17.80
N PRO A 36 16.58 4.82 16.99
CA PRO A 36 16.18 5.03 15.59
C PRO A 36 16.46 3.84 14.67
N ILE A 37 17.41 2.99 15.03
CA ILE A 37 17.66 1.66 14.40
C ILE A 37 17.46 0.61 15.49
N HIS A 38 16.22 0.28 15.72
CA HIS A 38 15.80 -0.65 16.76
C HIS A 38 15.99 -2.11 16.32
N VAL A 39 16.45 -2.97 17.24
CA VAL A 39 16.51 -4.42 17.01
C VAL A 39 15.35 -5.08 17.75
N THR A 40 14.47 -5.73 16.97
CA THR A 40 13.34 -6.47 17.56
C THR A 40 13.82 -7.73 18.31
N PRO A 41 13.00 -8.29 19.21
CA PRO A 41 13.31 -9.57 19.86
C PRO A 41 13.53 -10.74 18.90
N PHE A 42 13.09 -10.60 17.64
CA PHE A 42 13.27 -11.59 16.58
C PHE A 42 14.49 -11.32 15.68
N GLY A 43 15.36 -10.38 16.06
CA GLY A 43 16.57 -10.04 15.32
C GLY A 43 16.36 -9.14 14.10
N GLN A 44 15.15 -8.66 13.82
CA GLN A 44 14.89 -7.74 12.72
C GLN A 44 15.29 -6.32 13.11
N PHE A 45 15.92 -5.58 12.20
CA PHE A 45 16.20 -4.15 12.36
C PHE A 45 15.02 -3.31 11.93
N VAL A 46 14.74 -2.23 12.65
CA VAL A 46 13.63 -1.29 12.36
C VAL A 46 14.22 0.10 12.20
N ALA A 47 14.19 0.65 11.00
CA ALA A 47 14.61 2.02 10.72
C ALA A 47 13.39 2.96 10.81
N SER A 48 13.49 4.00 11.63
CA SER A 48 12.38 4.90 11.96
C SER A 48 12.57 6.34 11.49
N ARG A 49 13.80 6.84 11.28
CA ARG A 49 14.08 8.19 10.77
C ARG A 49 14.08 8.24 9.25
N HIS A 50 13.73 9.40 8.71
CA HIS A 50 13.65 9.62 7.27
C HIS A 50 14.98 9.37 6.55
N ALA A 51 16.11 9.75 7.13
CA ALA A 51 17.43 9.60 6.50
C ALA A 51 17.75 8.12 6.24
N GLU A 52 17.67 7.27 7.27
CA GLU A 52 18.00 5.85 7.20
C GLU A 52 16.97 5.09 6.35
N VAL A 53 15.67 5.39 6.52
CA VAL A 53 14.61 4.82 5.69
C VAL A 53 14.84 5.15 4.21
N SER A 54 15.12 6.41 3.90
CA SER A 54 15.38 6.86 2.53
C SER A 54 16.63 6.23 1.93
N LEU A 55 17.68 6.05 2.75
CA LEU A 55 18.91 5.34 2.36
C LEU A 55 18.60 3.89 2.00
N VAL A 56 18.00 3.13 2.92
CA VAL A 56 17.68 1.69 2.72
C VAL A 56 16.80 1.47 1.50
N LEU A 57 15.87 2.38 1.21
CA LEU A 57 15.00 2.27 0.05
C LEU A 57 15.72 2.45 -1.29
N ARG A 58 16.85 3.16 -1.33
CA ARG A 58 17.56 3.54 -2.58
C ARG A 58 18.90 2.88 -2.78
N ASP A 59 19.53 2.42 -1.72
CA ASP A 59 20.86 1.80 -1.77
C ASP A 59 20.74 0.37 -2.35
N LYS A 60 21.49 0.11 -3.42
CA LYS A 60 21.52 -1.19 -4.12
C LYS A 60 22.04 -2.36 -3.29
N ARG A 61 22.67 -2.07 -2.15
CA ARG A 61 23.11 -3.09 -1.19
C ARG A 61 21.96 -3.68 -0.39
N PHE A 62 20.76 -3.10 -0.51
CA PHE A 62 19.53 -3.61 0.08
C PHE A 62 18.60 -4.12 -1.01
N GLY A 63 18.17 -5.37 -0.89
CA GLY A 63 17.27 -6.06 -1.82
C GLY A 63 16.01 -6.60 -1.14
N LYS A 64 15.41 -7.57 -1.79
CA LYS A 64 14.24 -8.29 -1.28
C LYS A 64 14.57 -9.66 -0.76
N ASP A 65 15.47 -10.37 -1.46
CA ASP A 65 15.91 -11.73 -1.11
C ASP A 65 14.76 -12.60 -0.56
N PHE A 66 13.65 -12.60 -1.32
CA PHE A 66 12.37 -13.11 -0.83
C PHE A 66 12.41 -14.58 -0.47
N VAL A 67 13.02 -15.40 -1.33
CA VAL A 67 13.06 -16.85 -1.14
C VAL A 67 13.84 -17.22 0.11
N ASP A 68 15.04 -16.68 0.26
CA ASP A 68 15.94 -16.97 1.38
C ASP A 68 15.34 -16.48 2.71
N ARG A 69 14.83 -15.25 2.73
CA ARG A 69 14.14 -14.66 3.88
C ARG A 69 12.92 -15.49 4.31
N THR A 70 12.14 -15.96 3.34
CA THR A 70 10.91 -16.72 3.61
C THR A 70 11.25 -18.13 4.11
N THR A 71 12.22 -18.80 3.48
CA THR A 71 12.66 -20.13 3.91
C THR A 71 13.32 -20.11 5.28
N ARG A 72 14.07 -19.07 5.62
CA ARG A 72 14.59 -18.90 7.00
C ARG A 72 13.47 -18.78 8.03
N ARG A 73 12.36 -18.13 7.68
CA ARG A 73 11.22 -17.89 8.60
C ARG A 73 10.36 -19.12 8.80
N TYR A 74 10.04 -19.85 7.73
CA TYR A 74 9.02 -20.90 7.72
C TYR A 74 9.58 -22.29 7.44
N GLY A 75 10.86 -22.42 7.09
CA GLY A 75 11.47 -23.63 6.56
C GLY A 75 11.35 -23.77 5.04
N PRO A 76 12.16 -24.64 4.42
CA PRO A 76 12.26 -24.74 2.95
C PRO A 76 10.97 -25.22 2.26
N GLU A 77 10.13 -25.98 2.95
CA GLU A 77 8.90 -26.52 2.40
C GLU A 77 7.86 -25.42 2.07
N ILE A 78 7.99 -24.24 2.69
CA ILE A 78 7.04 -23.12 2.48
C ILE A 78 6.93 -22.69 1.02
N MET A 79 8.01 -22.83 0.24
CA MET A 79 8.02 -22.49 -1.18
C MET A 79 7.21 -23.46 -2.05
N LYS A 80 6.72 -24.58 -1.49
CA LYS A 80 5.75 -25.46 -2.14
C LYS A 80 4.31 -24.97 -2.01
N GLU A 81 4.05 -24.08 -1.05
CA GLU A 81 2.73 -23.47 -0.86
C GLU A 81 2.41 -22.53 -2.04
N PRO A 82 1.24 -22.70 -2.72
CA PRO A 82 0.88 -21.92 -3.91
C PRO A 82 1.02 -20.41 -3.76
N VAL A 83 0.61 -19.84 -2.63
CA VAL A 83 0.68 -18.40 -2.39
C VAL A 83 2.13 -17.92 -2.31
N PHE A 84 3.03 -18.60 -1.59
CA PHE A 84 4.43 -18.21 -1.48
C PHE A 84 5.20 -18.43 -2.79
N ARG A 85 4.89 -19.51 -3.51
CA ARG A 85 5.42 -19.73 -4.85
C ARG A 85 5.00 -18.62 -5.80
N SER A 86 3.74 -18.20 -5.79
CA SER A 86 3.26 -17.06 -6.58
C SER A 86 3.96 -15.76 -6.19
N MET A 87 4.10 -15.49 -4.88
CA MET A 87 4.80 -14.30 -4.38
C MET A 87 6.27 -14.23 -4.81
N SER A 88 6.95 -15.36 -5.01
CA SER A 88 8.34 -15.37 -5.49
C SER A 88 8.50 -14.85 -6.93
N TYR A 89 7.42 -14.84 -7.72
CA TYR A 89 7.38 -14.27 -9.07
C TYR A 89 6.93 -12.79 -9.09
N TRP A 90 6.54 -12.23 -7.95
CA TRP A 90 6.14 -10.82 -7.91
C TRP A 90 7.32 -9.90 -8.16
N MET A 91 7.18 -8.95 -9.11
CA MET A 91 8.20 -7.91 -9.30
C MET A 91 8.47 -7.10 -8.02
N LEU A 92 7.50 -7.04 -7.09
CA LEU A 92 7.65 -6.40 -5.77
C LEU A 92 8.66 -7.14 -4.88
N GLN A 93 8.82 -8.46 -5.05
CA GLN A 93 9.69 -9.32 -4.24
C GLN A 93 10.95 -9.75 -4.99
N ALA A 94 11.12 -9.34 -6.24
CA ALA A 94 12.27 -9.67 -7.06
C ALA A 94 13.40 -8.65 -6.89
N ASP A 95 14.63 -9.11 -7.07
CA ASP A 95 15.84 -8.28 -7.19
C ASP A 95 16.35 -8.29 -8.66
N PRO A 96 17.19 -7.32 -9.07
CA PRO A 96 17.84 -7.39 -10.37
C PRO A 96 18.67 -8.68 -10.54
N PRO A 97 18.68 -9.31 -11.73
CA PRO A 97 18.13 -8.80 -13.00
C PRO A 97 16.62 -9.02 -13.20
N ASP A 98 15.98 -9.96 -12.47
CA ASP A 98 14.58 -10.34 -12.67
C ASP A 98 13.62 -9.18 -12.42
N HIS A 99 13.84 -8.40 -11.35
CA HIS A 99 13.07 -7.19 -11.11
C HIS A 99 13.08 -6.26 -12.32
N THR A 100 14.26 -6.00 -12.89
CA THR A 100 14.42 -5.07 -14.03
C THR A 100 13.63 -5.57 -15.24
N ARG A 101 13.73 -6.88 -15.54
CA ARG A 101 13.00 -7.53 -16.63
C ARG A 101 11.48 -7.46 -16.44
N LEU A 102 10.98 -7.94 -15.30
CA LEU A 102 9.55 -7.99 -15.00
C LEU A 102 8.94 -6.58 -14.98
N ARG A 103 9.58 -5.66 -14.27
CA ARG A 103 9.10 -4.28 -14.18
C ARG A 103 9.13 -3.56 -15.53
N GLY A 104 10.17 -3.77 -16.34
CA GLY A 104 10.31 -3.18 -17.66
C GLY A 104 9.14 -3.53 -18.59
N LEU A 105 8.65 -4.77 -18.52
CA LEU A 105 7.49 -5.22 -19.29
C LEU A 105 6.19 -4.55 -18.80
N VAL A 106 5.97 -4.51 -17.50
CA VAL A 106 4.77 -3.91 -16.90
C VAL A 106 4.70 -2.40 -17.13
N VAL A 107 5.83 -1.68 -16.98
CA VAL A 107 5.88 -0.21 -17.19
C VAL A 107 5.51 0.18 -18.61
N LYS A 108 5.90 -0.62 -19.63
CA LYS A 108 5.52 -0.36 -21.04
C LYS A 108 3.99 -0.34 -21.22
N ALA A 109 3.28 -1.16 -20.47
CA ALA A 109 1.83 -1.25 -20.50
C ALA A 109 1.13 -0.26 -19.54
N PHE A 110 1.85 0.30 -18.55
CA PHE A 110 1.33 1.20 -17.51
C PHE A 110 1.98 2.58 -17.61
N THR A 111 1.65 3.32 -18.70
CA THR A 111 2.25 4.61 -18.97
C THR A 111 1.53 5.77 -18.28
N ALA A 112 2.26 6.87 -17.99
CA ALA A 112 1.68 8.08 -17.40
C ALA A 112 0.52 8.65 -18.25
N ARG A 113 0.62 8.59 -19.58
CA ARG A 113 -0.45 9.06 -20.47
C ARG A 113 -1.73 8.25 -20.30
N ARG A 114 -1.65 6.90 -20.23
CA ARG A 114 -2.82 6.05 -20.02
C ARG A 114 -3.48 6.31 -18.68
N VAL A 115 -2.69 6.55 -17.65
CA VAL A 115 -3.19 6.90 -16.33
C VAL A 115 -3.93 8.24 -16.37
N GLU A 116 -3.40 9.23 -17.07
CA GLU A 116 -4.05 10.54 -17.22
C GLU A 116 -5.35 10.44 -18.04
N ASP A 117 -5.36 9.63 -19.09
CA ASP A 117 -6.54 9.37 -19.94
C ASP A 117 -7.69 8.70 -19.15
N MET A 118 -7.44 8.17 -17.92
CA MET A 118 -8.47 7.59 -17.05
C MET A 118 -9.25 8.62 -16.22
N ARG A 119 -8.82 9.89 -16.13
CA ARG A 119 -9.54 10.94 -15.34
C ARG A 119 -11.05 11.01 -15.61
N PRO A 120 -11.54 11.01 -16.86
CA PRO A 120 -12.98 11.05 -17.13
C PRO A 120 -13.71 9.81 -16.60
N ARG A 121 -13.08 8.64 -16.71
CA ARG A 121 -13.64 7.38 -16.22
C ARG A 121 -13.70 7.34 -14.69
N ILE A 122 -12.64 7.80 -14.02
CA ILE A 122 -12.58 7.93 -12.55
C ILE A 122 -13.71 8.88 -12.09
N GLN A 123 -13.85 10.05 -12.73
CA GLN A 123 -14.93 11.00 -12.41
C GLN A 123 -16.31 10.36 -12.57
N GLN A 124 -16.54 9.65 -13.68
CA GLN A 124 -17.81 8.94 -13.92
C GLN A 124 -18.13 7.94 -12.81
N ILE A 125 -17.14 7.11 -12.39
CA ILE A 125 -17.36 6.12 -11.33
C ILE A 125 -17.67 6.81 -10.00
N VAL A 126 -16.93 7.87 -9.67
CA VAL A 126 -17.17 8.64 -8.43
C VAL A 126 -18.58 9.22 -8.44
N ASP A 127 -19.01 9.85 -9.54
CA ASP A 127 -20.36 10.41 -9.65
C ASP A 127 -21.44 9.32 -9.51
N GLN A 128 -21.32 8.20 -10.22
CA GLN A 128 -22.26 7.07 -10.12
C GLN A 128 -22.33 6.50 -8.71
N THR A 129 -21.18 6.42 -8.02
CA THR A 129 -21.13 5.90 -6.64
C THR A 129 -21.85 6.83 -5.66
N ILE A 130 -21.70 8.14 -5.81
CA ILE A 130 -22.43 9.11 -5.00
C ILE A 130 -23.93 9.10 -5.34
N ASP A 131 -24.29 9.05 -6.63
CA ASP A 131 -25.70 8.98 -7.07
C ASP A 131 -26.44 7.79 -6.46
N ALA A 132 -25.78 6.66 -6.31
CA ALA A 132 -26.36 5.45 -5.74
C ALA A 132 -26.74 5.57 -4.25
N VAL A 133 -26.17 6.54 -3.53
CA VAL A 133 -26.36 6.69 -2.08
C VAL A 133 -26.97 8.02 -1.66
N ILE A 134 -26.97 9.03 -2.54
CA ILE A 134 -27.31 10.42 -2.18
C ILE A 134 -28.71 10.55 -1.54
N GLU A 135 -29.69 9.79 -2.03
CA GLU A 135 -31.06 9.81 -1.51
C GLU A 135 -31.22 9.09 -0.15
N ARG A 136 -30.20 8.32 0.27
CA ARG A 136 -30.25 7.61 1.55
C ARG A 136 -29.94 8.52 2.74
N GLY A 137 -29.22 9.64 2.51
CA GLY A 137 -28.74 10.55 3.56
C GLY A 137 -27.62 9.99 4.44
N HIS A 138 -27.13 8.78 4.15
CA HIS A 138 -26.01 8.13 4.86
C HIS A 138 -25.31 7.09 3.99
N MET A 139 -24.05 6.79 4.31
CA MET A 139 -23.28 5.69 3.71
C MET A 139 -22.16 5.23 4.63
N ASP A 140 -21.58 4.07 4.33
CA ASP A 140 -20.24 3.70 4.79
C ASP A 140 -19.21 4.19 3.75
N LEU A 141 -18.41 5.18 4.13
CA LEU A 141 -17.40 5.78 3.23
C LEU A 141 -16.37 4.76 2.73
N ILE A 142 -16.13 3.66 3.43
CA ILE A 142 -15.22 2.61 2.97
C ILE A 142 -15.94 1.69 1.98
N GLU A 143 -17.06 1.08 2.38
CA GLU A 143 -17.75 0.04 1.60
C GLU A 143 -18.52 0.62 0.39
N ASP A 144 -19.27 1.71 0.61
CA ASP A 144 -20.14 2.27 -0.42
C ASP A 144 -19.39 3.21 -1.37
N PHE A 145 -18.24 3.78 -0.96
CA PHE A 145 -17.54 4.80 -1.73
C PHE A 145 -16.09 4.45 -2.04
N ALA A 146 -15.19 4.46 -1.04
CA ALA A 146 -13.75 4.36 -1.26
C ALA A 146 -13.32 3.04 -1.89
N PHE A 147 -13.99 1.92 -1.56
CA PHE A 147 -13.67 0.60 -2.08
C PHE A 147 -14.08 0.43 -3.55
N ARG A 148 -15.21 0.99 -3.97
CA ARG A 148 -15.76 0.79 -5.32
C ARG A 148 -14.88 1.38 -6.41
N LEU A 149 -14.29 2.54 -6.17
CA LEU A 149 -13.52 3.27 -7.17
C LEU A 149 -12.27 2.48 -7.63
N PRO A 150 -11.25 2.23 -6.79
CA PRO A 150 -10.01 1.62 -7.26
C PRO A 150 -10.18 0.17 -7.72
N VAL A 151 -11.15 -0.58 -7.15
CA VAL A 151 -11.45 -1.93 -7.63
C VAL A 151 -12.05 -1.89 -9.03
N THR A 152 -12.97 -0.97 -9.31
CA THR A 152 -13.54 -0.81 -10.65
C THR A 152 -12.46 -0.40 -11.66
N ILE A 153 -11.61 0.57 -11.30
CA ILE A 153 -10.53 1.05 -12.16
C ILE A 153 -9.52 -0.07 -12.49
N ILE A 154 -9.06 -0.83 -11.49
CA ILE A 154 -8.13 -1.93 -11.77
C ILE A 154 -8.78 -3.04 -12.61
N CYS A 155 -10.07 -3.31 -12.42
CA CYS A 155 -10.83 -4.23 -13.28
C CYS A 155 -10.93 -3.72 -14.72
N ASP A 156 -11.22 -2.43 -14.92
CA ASP A 156 -11.26 -1.79 -16.24
C ASP A 156 -9.89 -1.90 -16.92
N MET A 157 -8.82 -1.57 -16.21
CA MET A 157 -7.44 -1.66 -16.73
C MET A 157 -7.03 -3.07 -17.13
N LEU A 158 -7.42 -4.07 -16.33
CA LEU A 158 -7.12 -5.47 -16.59
C LEU A 158 -8.06 -6.11 -17.62
N GLY A 159 -9.12 -5.41 -18.04
CA GLY A 159 -10.12 -5.94 -18.96
C GLY A 159 -10.97 -7.05 -18.32
N ILE A 160 -11.22 -7.00 -17.01
CA ILE A 160 -12.09 -7.95 -16.30
C ILE A 160 -13.54 -7.60 -16.62
N PRO A 161 -14.33 -8.55 -17.19
CA PRO A 161 -15.74 -8.35 -17.49
C PRO A 161 -16.57 -7.95 -16.27
N GLU A 162 -17.58 -7.10 -16.47
CA GLU A 162 -18.38 -6.55 -15.38
C GLU A 162 -19.07 -7.62 -14.53
N GLU A 163 -19.58 -8.68 -15.17
CA GLU A 163 -20.22 -9.82 -14.52
C GLU A 163 -19.32 -10.61 -13.57
N HIS A 164 -18.00 -10.47 -13.70
CA HIS A 164 -17.03 -11.17 -12.83
C HIS A 164 -16.55 -10.31 -11.66
N ARG A 165 -16.76 -8.98 -11.70
CA ARG A 165 -16.19 -8.02 -10.73
C ARG A 165 -16.65 -8.26 -9.30
N GLU A 166 -17.91 -8.68 -9.11
CA GLU A 166 -18.46 -8.97 -7.79
C GLU A 166 -17.67 -10.09 -7.06
N THR A 167 -17.18 -11.08 -7.80
CA THR A 167 -16.30 -12.13 -7.23
C THR A 167 -14.99 -11.54 -6.73
N PHE A 168 -14.41 -10.61 -7.49
CA PHE A 168 -13.19 -9.92 -7.09
C PHE A 168 -13.41 -8.97 -5.91
N TYR A 169 -14.54 -8.27 -5.87
CA TYR A 169 -14.93 -7.43 -4.73
C TYR A 169 -14.94 -8.20 -3.41
N LYS A 170 -15.47 -9.43 -3.43
CA LYS A 170 -15.55 -10.28 -2.23
C LYS A 170 -14.20 -10.86 -1.81
N SER A 171 -13.37 -11.27 -2.77
CA SER A 171 -12.10 -11.95 -2.50
C SER A 171 -10.94 -11.03 -2.13
N SER A 172 -11.04 -9.72 -2.41
CA SER A 172 -9.93 -8.78 -2.25
C SER A 172 -9.78 -8.17 -0.85
N ARG A 173 -10.69 -8.48 0.08
CA ARG A 173 -10.79 -7.79 1.38
C ARG A 173 -9.70 -8.15 2.39
N ASP A 174 -9.02 -9.27 2.25
CA ASP A 174 -8.14 -9.82 3.29
C ASP A 174 -6.67 -10.01 2.85
N GLY A 175 -6.28 -9.44 1.70
CA GLY A 175 -4.93 -9.63 1.13
C GLY A 175 -3.79 -8.97 1.92
N GLY A 176 -4.06 -7.92 2.66
CA GLY A 176 -3.05 -7.13 3.36
C GLY A 176 -2.25 -7.89 4.41
N ARG A 177 -2.85 -8.91 5.03
CA ARG A 177 -2.21 -9.74 6.05
C ARG A 177 -1.00 -10.53 5.52
N LEU A 178 -1.00 -10.90 4.24
CA LEU A 178 0.12 -11.59 3.58
C LEU A 178 1.41 -10.74 3.53
N LEU A 179 1.30 -9.43 3.68
CA LEU A 179 2.43 -8.49 3.65
C LEU A 179 3.03 -8.22 5.04
N ASP A 180 2.32 -8.59 6.11
CA ASP A 180 2.75 -8.29 7.47
C ASP A 180 4.03 -9.06 7.86
N PRO A 181 4.94 -8.45 8.62
CA PRO A 181 6.20 -9.07 9.04
C PRO A 181 6.03 -10.13 10.13
N VAL A 182 4.80 -10.48 10.47
CA VAL A 182 4.45 -11.50 11.47
C VAL A 182 4.14 -12.80 10.76
N PRO A 183 4.60 -13.97 11.28
CA PRO A 183 4.28 -15.25 10.69
C PRO A 183 2.78 -15.47 10.53
N LEU A 184 2.41 -16.05 9.38
CA LEU A 184 1.03 -16.47 9.10
C LEU A 184 0.72 -17.78 9.82
N SER A 185 -0.50 -17.93 10.29
CA SER A 185 -1.01 -19.20 10.79
C SER A 185 -1.23 -20.21 9.64
N PRO A 186 -1.31 -21.52 9.92
CA PRO A 186 -1.66 -22.51 8.90
C PRO A 186 -2.99 -22.22 8.20
N GLU A 187 -3.98 -21.67 8.92
CA GLU A 187 -5.28 -21.28 8.39
C GLU A 187 -5.16 -20.09 7.41
N GLU A 188 -4.37 -19.09 7.77
CA GLU A 188 -4.09 -17.92 6.90
C GLU A 188 -3.35 -18.36 5.62
N ILE A 189 -2.40 -19.28 5.73
CA ILE A 189 -1.70 -19.86 4.57
C ILE A 189 -2.68 -20.63 3.68
N SER A 190 -3.54 -21.46 4.26
CA SER A 190 -4.57 -22.23 3.53
C SER A 190 -5.53 -21.31 2.78
N GLN A 191 -6.00 -20.23 3.42
CA GLN A 191 -6.86 -19.23 2.80
C GLN A 191 -6.14 -18.50 1.66
N GLY A 192 -4.88 -18.10 1.87
CA GLY A 192 -4.03 -17.48 0.85
C GLY A 192 -3.83 -18.41 -0.37
N ASN A 193 -3.60 -19.70 -0.14
CA ASN A 193 -3.47 -20.71 -1.20
C ASN A 193 -4.76 -20.82 -2.03
N ALA A 194 -5.91 -20.95 -1.37
CA ALA A 194 -7.20 -21.06 -2.05
C ALA A 194 -7.49 -19.83 -2.92
N GLY A 195 -7.31 -18.61 -2.35
CA GLY A 195 -7.51 -17.37 -3.10
C GLY A 195 -6.53 -17.22 -4.27
N ASN A 196 -5.26 -17.57 -4.07
CA ASN A 196 -4.25 -17.51 -5.13
C ASN A 196 -4.56 -18.49 -6.28
N LEU A 197 -4.92 -19.73 -5.96
CA LEU A 197 -5.28 -20.76 -6.98
C LEU A 197 -6.51 -20.32 -7.79
N MET A 198 -7.56 -19.82 -7.13
CA MET A 198 -8.74 -19.32 -7.83
C MET A 198 -8.40 -18.17 -8.78
N ALA A 199 -7.60 -17.20 -8.32
CA ALA A 199 -7.17 -16.09 -9.15
C ALA A 199 -6.30 -16.54 -10.33
N GLN A 200 -5.37 -17.47 -10.12
CA GLN A 200 -4.54 -18.04 -11.19
C GLN A 200 -5.41 -18.73 -12.25
N MET A 201 -6.37 -19.57 -11.85
CA MET A 201 -7.27 -20.26 -12.79
C MET A 201 -8.08 -19.27 -13.63
N TYR A 202 -8.63 -18.23 -13.00
CA TYR A 202 -9.37 -17.19 -13.69
C TYR A 202 -8.50 -16.43 -14.70
N PHE A 203 -7.33 -15.94 -14.27
CA PHE A 203 -6.48 -15.17 -15.15
C PHE A 203 -5.89 -16.00 -16.29
N GLN A 204 -5.60 -17.29 -16.09
CA GLN A 204 -5.18 -18.18 -17.17
C GLN A 204 -6.24 -18.27 -18.28
N GLN A 205 -7.53 -18.41 -17.92
CA GLN A 205 -8.62 -18.39 -18.90
C GLN A 205 -8.70 -17.04 -19.63
N LEU A 206 -8.53 -15.92 -18.91
CA LEU A 206 -8.56 -14.61 -19.52
C LEU A 206 -7.35 -14.38 -20.44
N PHE A 207 -6.16 -14.92 -20.12
CA PHE A 207 -4.99 -14.86 -21.01
C PHE A 207 -5.24 -15.60 -22.32
N GLU A 208 -5.80 -16.82 -22.26
CA GLU A 208 -6.15 -17.56 -23.47
C GLU A 208 -7.18 -16.82 -24.33
N LEU A 209 -8.17 -16.19 -23.69
CA LEU A 209 -9.13 -15.35 -24.39
C LEU A 209 -8.46 -14.16 -25.10
N ARG A 210 -7.54 -13.46 -24.40
CA ARG A 210 -6.84 -12.29 -24.95
C ARG A 210 -5.81 -12.66 -26.03
N ARG A 211 -5.21 -13.84 -25.97
CA ARG A 211 -4.36 -14.35 -27.07
C ARG A 211 -5.16 -14.57 -28.36
N LYS A 212 -6.41 -15.02 -28.25
CA LYS A 212 -7.29 -15.26 -29.40
C LYS A 212 -8.00 -14.00 -29.87
N ASN A 213 -8.42 -13.16 -28.92
CA ASN A 213 -9.19 -11.93 -29.15
C ASN A 213 -8.54 -10.78 -28.38
N PRO A 214 -7.50 -10.14 -28.93
CA PRO A 214 -6.84 -9.02 -28.30
C PRO A 214 -7.79 -7.86 -28.05
N GLY A 215 -7.73 -7.25 -26.84
CA GLY A 215 -8.44 -6.04 -26.45
C GLY A 215 -7.47 -4.85 -26.28
N ASP A 216 -7.99 -3.71 -25.83
CA ASP A 216 -7.19 -2.55 -25.42
C ASP A 216 -6.97 -2.51 -23.91
N ASP A 217 -6.73 -3.66 -23.30
CA ASP A 217 -6.52 -3.81 -21.87
C ASP A 217 -5.07 -4.19 -21.53
N LEU A 218 -4.70 -4.03 -20.26
CA LEU A 218 -3.36 -4.30 -19.75
C LEU A 218 -2.97 -5.78 -19.92
N ILE A 219 -3.92 -6.71 -19.75
CA ILE A 219 -3.66 -8.15 -19.94
C ILE A 219 -3.27 -8.44 -21.38
N THR A 220 -3.99 -7.88 -22.36
CA THR A 220 -3.63 -8.03 -23.77
C THR A 220 -2.21 -7.57 -24.04
N GLN A 221 -1.82 -6.40 -23.50
CA GLN A 221 -0.48 -5.86 -23.71
C GLN A 221 0.58 -6.70 -23.03
N LEU A 222 0.34 -7.20 -21.82
CA LEU A 222 1.31 -8.03 -21.10
C LEU A 222 1.47 -9.42 -21.74
N VAL A 223 0.38 -10.00 -22.24
CA VAL A 223 0.41 -11.27 -22.98
C VAL A 223 1.22 -11.15 -24.28
N GLN A 224 1.19 -9.97 -24.91
CA GLN A 224 1.90 -9.69 -26.16
C GLN A 224 3.28 -9.04 -25.96
N ALA A 225 3.60 -8.57 -24.73
CA ALA A 225 4.85 -7.88 -24.44
C ALA A 225 6.05 -8.81 -24.62
N GLU A 226 7.06 -8.29 -25.36
CA GLU A 226 8.38 -8.89 -25.50
C GLU A 226 9.44 -7.84 -25.19
N GLU A 227 10.51 -8.25 -24.52
CA GLU A 227 11.71 -7.44 -24.36
C GLU A 227 12.92 -8.30 -24.68
N ASP A 228 13.70 -7.90 -25.72
CA ASP A 228 14.88 -8.63 -26.18
C ASP A 228 14.68 -10.14 -26.37
N GLY A 229 13.48 -10.55 -26.82
CA GLY A 229 13.09 -11.96 -27.00
C GLY A 229 12.59 -12.65 -25.73
N ASN A 230 12.55 -11.96 -24.57
CA ASN A 230 12.01 -12.50 -23.33
C ASN A 230 10.52 -12.13 -23.17
N LYS A 231 9.69 -13.14 -23.05
CA LYS A 231 8.27 -13.00 -22.67
C LYS A 231 8.12 -13.31 -21.18
N LEU A 232 7.03 -12.84 -20.58
CA LEU A 232 6.61 -13.35 -19.28
C LEU A 232 6.17 -14.81 -19.42
N THR A 233 6.60 -15.66 -18.51
CA THR A 233 6.00 -17.00 -18.36
C THR A 233 4.56 -16.86 -17.88
N ASN A 234 3.75 -17.91 -18.03
CA ASN A 234 2.36 -17.88 -17.53
C ASN A 234 2.31 -17.69 -16.00
N GLU A 235 3.28 -18.26 -15.27
CA GLU A 235 3.41 -18.11 -13.83
C GLU A 235 3.77 -16.65 -13.45
N GLU A 236 4.75 -16.06 -14.12
CA GLU A 236 5.14 -14.66 -13.90
C GLU A 236 4.00 -13.70 -14.26
N LEU A 237 3.31 -13.96 -15.38
CA LEU A 237 2.17 -13.15 -15.80
C LEU A 237 1.04 -13.23 -14.76
N SER A 238 0.61 -14.44 -14.38
CA SER A 238 -0.44 -14.65 -13.36
C SER A 238 -0.07 -13.98 -12.03
N ALA A 239 1.15 -14.20 -11.57
CA ALA A 239 1.61 -13.66 -10.29
C ALA A 239 1.63 -12.12 -10.29
N ASN A 240 2.10 -11.49 -11.39
CA ASN A 240 2.16 -10.03 -11.45
C ASN A 240 0.79 -9.39 -11.70
N ILE A 241 -0.15 -10.06 -12.39
CA ILE A 241 -1.54 -9.58 -12.48
C ILE A 241 -2.24 -9.66 -11.11
N ILE A 242 -2.05 -10.74 -10.35
CA ILE A 242 -2.56 -10.87 -8.98
C ILE A 242 -1.96 -9.77 -8.08
N LEU A 243 -0.65 -9.51 -8.19
CA LEU A 243 0.00 -8.41 -7.49
C LEU A 243 -0.61 -7.05 -7.85
N LEU A 244 -0.75 -6.75 -9.15
CA LEU A 244 -1.30 -5.47 -9.61
C LEU A 244 -2.73 -5.26 -9.12
N PHE A 245 -3.55 -6.32 -9.17
CA PHE A 245 -4.91 -6.27 -8.65
C PHE A 245 -4.92 -5.99 -7.13
N GLY A 246 -4.18 -6.77 -6.34
CA GLY A 246 -4.13 -6.61 -4.87
C GLY A 246 -3.55 -5.28 -4.43
N ALA A 247 -2.42 -4.86 -5.02
CA ALA A 247 -1.73 -3.63 -4.65
C ALA A 247 -2.48 -2.37 -5.12
N GLY A 248 -3.26 -2.46 -6.20
CA GLY A 248 -3.89 -1.31 -6.85
C GLY A 248 -5.12 -0.79 -6.12
N HIS A 249 -5.81 -1.61 -5.33
CA HIS A 249 -7.08 -1.17 -4.73
C HIS A 249 -6.96 -0.86 -3.22
N GLU A 250 -6.48 -1.77 -2.38
CA GLU A 250 -6.53 -1.62 -0.92
C GLU A 250 -5.78 -0.37 -0.44
N THR A 251 -4.64 -0.06 -1.04
CA THR A 251 -3.84 1.12 -0.67
C THR A 251 -4.55 2.43 -0.97
N THR A 252 -5.27 2.53 -2.09
CA THR A 252 -6.03 3.72 -2.48
C THR A 252 -7.32 3.87 -1.66
N VAL A 253 -8.01 2.77 -1.36
CA VAL A 253 -9.13 2.75 -0.40
C VAL A 253 -8.69 3.36 0.92
N ASN A 254 -7.54 2.92 1.43
CA ASN A 254 -7.00 3.41 2.69
C ASN A 254 -6.58 4.88 2.60
N LEU A 255 -6.02 5.34 1.47
CA LEU A 255 -5.69 6.76 1.26
C LEU A 255 -6.94 7.65 1.32
N ILE A 256 -8.02 7.26 0.64
CA ILE A 256 -9.27 8.00 0.64
C ILE A 256 -9.89 8.01 2.05
N GLY A 257 -10.01 6.84 2.68
CA GLY A 257 -10.61 6.71 4.01
C GLY A 257 -9.83 7.45 5.09
N ASN A 258 -8.49 7.27 5.14
CA ASN A 258 -7.63 7.94 6.12
C ASN A 258 -7.61 9.45 5.90
N GLY A 259 -7.59 9.92 4.63
CA GLY A 259 -7.65 11.34 4.29
C GLY A 259 -8.97 11.99 4.74
N LEU A 260 -10.11 11.34 4.50
CA LEU A 260 -11.42 11.82 4.95
C LEU A 260 -11.52 11.86 6.49
N LEU A 261 -11.06 10.81 7.18
CA LEU A 261 -11.00 10.80 8.64
C LEU A 261 -10.10 11.90 9.19
N ALA A 262 -8.91 12.08 8.58
CA ALA A 262 -7.97 13.12 8.98
C ALA A 262 -8.58 14.53 8.83
N LEU A 263 -9.29 14.80 7.72
CA LEU A 263 -10.00 16.07 7.52
C LEU A 263 -11.08 16.31 8.58
N HIS A 264 -11.89 15.31 8.90
CA HIS A 264 -12.97 15.46 9.88
C HIS A 264 -12.45 15.61 11.31
N ARG A 265 -11.27 15.07 11.61
CA ARG A 265 -10.54 15.33 12.87
C ARG A 265 -9.89 16.71 12.93
N ASN A 266 -9.75 17.39 11.78
CA ASN A 266 -9.17 18.72 11.69
C ASN A 266 -10.15 19.65 10.93
N PRO A 267 -11.24 20.10 11.59
CA PRO A 267 -12.34 20.81 10.94
C PRO A 267 -11.92 22.16 10.33
N ASP A 268 -10.88 22.79 10.84
CA ASP A 268 -10.26 23.98 10.25
C ASP A 268 -9.63 23.68 8.87
N GLN A 269 -8.97 22.52 8.72
CA GLN A 269 -8.37 22.07 7.47
C GLN A 269 -9.44 21.63 6.47
N LEU A 270 -10.51 20.98 6.95
CA LEU A 270 -11.68 20.64 6.13
C LEU A 270 -12.37 21.90 5.57
N ALA A 271 -12.62 22.89 6.43
CA ALA A 271 -13.21 24.16 6.03
C ALA A 271 -12.34 24.92 5.02
N LEU A 272 -11.03 24.93 5.25
CA LEU A 272 -10.06 25.55 4.35
C LEU A 272 -10.07 24.88 2.97
N LEU A 273 -10.04 23.54 2.93
CA LEU A 273 -10.02 22.79 1.67
C LEU A 273 -11.33 22.93 0.88
N LYS A 274 -12.50 23.04 1.57
CA LYS A 274 -13.79 23.37 0.94
C LYS A 274 -13.81 24.79 0.35
N ALA A 275 -13.19 25.74 1.04
CA ALA A 275 -13.10 27.15 0.59
C ALA A 275 -12.06 27.35 -0.52
N ARG A 276 -11.05 26.48 -0.60
CA ARG A 276 -9.91 26.56 -1.53
C ARG A 276 -9.67 25.21 -2.22
N PRO A 277 -10.55 24.79 -3.15
CA PRO A 277 -10.44 23.48 -3.83
C PRO A 277 -9.14 23.29 -4.61
N GLU A 278 -8.47 24.36 -5.01
CA GLU A 278 -7.18 24.33 -5.71
C GLU A 278 -6.03 23.76 -4.85
N LEU A 279 -6.23 23.63 -3.55
CA LEU A 279 -5.27 23.00 -2.65
C LEU A 279 -5.33 21.47 -2.70
N MET A 280 -6.30 20.85 -3.40
CA MET A 280 -6.56 19.42 -3.32
C MET A 280 -5.34 18.57 -3.71
N GLU A 281 -4.64 18.91 -4.79
CA GLU A 281 -3.44 18.18 -5.21
C GLU A 281 -2.37 18.13 -4.10
N GLY A 282 -2.07 19.27 -3.48
CA GLY A 282 -1.15 19.36 -2.34
C GLY A 282 -1.68 18.64 -1.10
N ALA A 283 -2.99 18.69 -0.86
CA ALA A 283 -3.63 17.99 0.26
C ALA A 283 -3.50 16.47 0.14
N ILE A 284 -3.54 15.89 -1.07
CA ILE A 284 -3.30 14.45 -1.26
C ILE A 284 -1.88 14.06 -0.83
N GLU A 285 -0.87 14.86 -1.17
CA GLU A 285 0.51 14.62 -0.68
C GLU A 285 0.59 14.71 0.85
N GLU A 286 -0.12 15.67 1.43
CA GLU A 286 -0.18 15.83 2.88
C GLU A 286 -0.92 14.66 3.57
N PHE A 287 -2.01 14.12 2.99
CA PHE A 287 -2.67 12.91 3.52
C PHE A 287 -1.73 11.70 3.48
N LEU A 288 -1.01 11.51 2.38
CA LEU A 288 0.02 10.47 2.25
C LEU A 288 1.12 10.61 3.32
N ARG A 289 1.54 11.84 3.62
CA ARG A 289 2.49 12.13 4.68
C ARG A 289 1.92 11.91 6.07
N TYR A 290 0.73 12.46 6.32
CA TYR A 290 0.12 12.53 7.65
C TYR A 290 -0.35 11.18 8.16
N ASP A 291 -1.05 10.39 7.33
CA ASP A 291 -1.48 9.02 7.70
C ASP A 291 -1.33 8.07 6.52
N SER A 292 -0.09 7.56 6.35
CA SER A 292 0.28 6.71 5.22
C SER A 292 -0.54 5.43 5.17
N SER A 293 -1.13 5.11 4.02
CA SER A 293 -1.81 3.82 3.79
C SER A 293 -0.84 2.64 3.92
N VAL A 294 0.40 2.82 3.45
CA VAL A 294 1.49 1.84 3.65
C VAL A 294 2.40 2.37 4.75
N GLN A 295 2.38 1.69 5.89
CA GLN A 295 3.12 2.10 7.09
C GLN A 295 4.58 1.66 7.05
N MET A 296 4.88 0.53 6.40
CA MET A 296 6.24 0.04 6.29
C MET A 296 6.51 -0.81 5.04
N THR A 297 7.78 -1.00 4.74
CA THR A 297 8.27 -2.01 3.79
C THR A 297 9.56 -2.63 4.30
N GLY A 298 9.87 -3.86 3.85
CA GLY A 298 11.10 -4.55 4.23
C GLY A 298 12.16 -4.52 3.12
N ARG A 299 13.42 -4.55 3.55
CA ARG A 299 14.60 -4.81 2.72
C ARG A 299 15.53 -5.79 3.44
N VAL A 300 16.33 -6.51 2.68
CA VAL A 300 17.36 -7.41 3.18
C VAL A 300 18.73 -6.86 2.80
N ALA A 301 19.67 -6.84 3.72
CA ALA A 301 21.07 -6.49 3.44
C ALA A 301 21.71 -7.61 2.58
N LEU A 302 22.09 -7.30 1.34
CA LEU A 302 22.69 -8.24 0.40
C LEU A 302 24.18 -8.45 0.66
N GLU A 303 24.78 -7.55 1.44
CA GLU A 303 26.16 -7.61 1.95
C GLU A 303 26.20 -6.98 3.35
N ASP A 304 27.33 -7.06 4.05
CA ASP A 304 27.50 -6.38 5.33
C ASP A 304 27.43 -4.86 5.14
N ILE A 305 26.62 -4.20 5.94
CA ILE A 305 26.50 -2.73 5.98
C ILE A 305 27.17 -2.25 7.26
N ASP A 306 28.32 -1.59 7.13
CA ASP A 306 29.13 -1.20 8.28
C ASP A 306 28.48 -0.11 9.13
N ASP A 307 27.67 0.76 8.52
CA ASP A 307 27.00 1.85 9.21
C ASP A 307 25.62 2.15 8.61
N LEU A 308 24.58 1.95 9.41
CA LEU A 308 23.23 2.48 9.19
C LEU A 308 22.81 3.22 10.45
N GLY A 309 23.04 4.53 10.48
CA GLY A 309 22.69 5.36 11.65
C GLY A 309 23.45 4.96 12.93
N GLY A 310 24.71 4.55 12.82
CA GLY A 310 25.55 4.09 13.92
C GLY A 310 25.47 2.58 14.20
N VAL A 311 24.67 1.82 13.43
CA VAL A 311 24.45 0.38 13.65
C VAL A 311 24.96 -0.42 12.46
N LYS A 312 25.69 -1.50 12.73
CA LYS A 312 26.12 -2.47 11.71
C LYS A 312 24.97 -3.45 11.40
N ILE A 313 24.66 -3.64 10.11
CA ILE A 313 23.66 -4.59 9.65
C ILE A 313 24.38 -5.74 8.91
N PRO A 314 24.39 -6.96 9.47
CA PRO A 314 24.98 -8.10 8.80
C PRO A 314 24.24 -8.49 7.53
N LYS A 315 24.96 -9.08 6.57
CA LYS A 315 24.39 -9.68 5.37
C LYS A 315 23.25 -10.65 5.73
N GLY A 316 22.15 -10.56 4.99
CA GLY A 316 20.98 -11.42 5.13
C GLY A 316 19.98 -10.93 6.19
N GLU A 317 20.33 -9.91 6.98
CA GLU A 317 19.41 -9.35 7.97
C GLU A 317 18.35 -8.46 7.33
N THR A 318 17.15 -8.49 7.91
CA THR A 318 16.03 -7.70 7.44
C THR A 318 15.96 -6.34 8.14
N VAL A 319 15.85 -5.28 7.34
CA VAL A 319 15.56 -3.92 7.82
C VAL A 319 14.11 -3.56 7.46
N LEU A 320 13.29 -3.34 8.46
CA LEU A 320 11.92 -2.82 8.35
C LEU A 320 11.98 -1.29 8.30
N CYS A 321 11.58 -0.71 7.17
CA CYS A 321 11.56 0.73 6.93
C CYS A 321 10.19 1.30 7.31
N LEU A 322 10.08 2.04 8.40
CA LEU A 322 8.83 2.64 8.86
C LEU A 322 8.52 3.92 8.06
N LEU A 323 7.76 3.78 6.97
CA LEU A 323 7.40 4.89 6.08
C LEU A 323 6.55 5.95 6.79
N GLY A 324 5.53 5.51 7.57
CA GLY A 324 4.69 6.40 8.36
C GLY A 324 5.49 7.19 9.40
N SER A 325 6.52 6.57 10.00
CA SER A 325 7.45 7.24 10.91
C SER A 325 8.28 8.30 10.20
N ALA A 326 8.92 7.91 9.09
CA ALA A 326 9.78 8.80 8.29
C ALA A 326 9.02 10.03 7.76
N ASN A 327 7.73 9.86 7.42
CA ASN A 327 6.86 10.94 6.94
C ASN A 327 6.48 11.97 8.02
N ARG A 328 6.74 11.67 9.28
CA ARG A 328 6.56 12.62 10.41
C ARG A 328 7.88 12.94 11.10
N ASP A 329 9.01 12.73 10.43
CA ASP A 329 10.33 13.07 10.98
C ASP A 329 10.53 14.59 11.01
N PRO A 330 10.74 15.21 12.21
CA PRO A 330 10.95 16.65 12.32
C PRO A 330 12.24 17.13 11.64
N ALA A 331 13.19 16.24 11.35
CA ALA A 331 14.39 16.59 10.58
C ALA A 331 14.06 16.97 9.12
N VAL A 332 12.95 16.50 8.58
CA VAL A 332 12.50 16.81 7.20
C VAL A 332 11.26 17.71 7.20
N TYR A 333 10.39 17.55 8.17
CA TYR A 333 9.16 18.34 8.34
C TYR A 333 9.22 19.10 9.68
N PRO A 334 10.01 20.19 9.80
CA PRO A 334 10.26 20.85 11.07
C PRO A 334 9.02 21.52 11.66
N ASP A 335 8.11 21.98 10.80
CA ASP A 335 6.89 22.64 11.24
C ASP A 335 5.79 21.64 11.54
N ARG A 336 5.66 21.27 12.83
CA ARG A 336 4.55 20.46 13.37
C ARG A 336 4.27 19.22 12.51
N PRO A 337 5.24 18.26 12.41
CA PRO A 337 5.12 17.05 11.61
C PRO A 337 3.92 16.17 12.03
N ASP A 338 3.46 16.34 13.27
CA ASP A 338 2.33 15.68 13.91
C ASP A 338 0.97 16.28 13.51
N ARG A 339 0.92 17.40 12.78
CA ARG A 339 -0.33 18.06 12.36
C ARG A 339 -0.59 17.93 10.87
N LEU A 340 -1.86 17.81 10.56
CA LEU A 340 -2.37 17.95 9.20
C LEU A 340 -2.34 19.44 8.81
N ASP A 341 -1.74 19.74 7.66
CA ASP A 341 -1.72 21.08 7.08
C ASP A 341 -1.84 20.98 5.55
N VAL A 342 -3.06 21.19 5.02
CA VAL A 342 -3.36 21.12 3.59
C VAL A 342 -2.67 22.21 2.76
N THR A 343 -2.01 23.18 3.42
CA THR A 343 -1.23 24.23 2.76
C THR A 343 0.27 23.94 2.71
N ARG A 344 0.71 22.84 3.33
CA ARG A 344 2.13 22.47 3.42
C ARG A 344 2.74 22.33 2.03
N GLN A 345 3.85 23.02 1.82
CA GLN A 345 4.55 23.03 0.54
C GLN A 345 5.68 22.00 0.51
N ASN A 346 6.03 21.54 -0.71
CA ASN A 346 7.15 20.64 -0.96
C ASN A 346 7.05 19.29 -0.23
N VAL A 347 5.84 18.81 -0.02
CA VAL A 347 5.61 17.52 0.61
C VAL A 347 6.05 16.41 -0.35
N LYS A 348 6.99 15.57 0.10
CA LYS A 348 7.52 14.42 -0.66
C LYS A 348 7.54 13.19 0.23
N PRO A 349 6.38 12.60 0.51
CA PRO A 349 6.29 11.48 1.43
C PRO A 349 6.93 10.22 0.86
N LEU A 350 7.45 9.37 1.74
CA LEU A 350 7.96 8.05 1.39
C LEU A 350 6.85 6.98 1.27
N SER A 351 5.58 7.36 1.29
CA SER A 351 4.41 6.46 1.25
C SER A 351 4.36 5.57 0.01
N PHE A 352 4.97 6.02 -1.08
CA PHE A 352 5.16 5.24 -2.30
C PHE A 352 6.51 4.51 -2.38
N GLY A 353 7.25 4.45 -1.27
CA GLY A 353 8.57 3.85 -1.22
C GLY A 353 9.65 4.65 -1.93
N GLY A 354 10.67 3.97 -2.46
CA GLY A 354 11.80 4.59 -3.14
C GLY A 354 12.66 3.59 -3.91
N GLY A 355 13.61 4.14 -4.68
CA GLY A 355 14.53 3.34 -5.48
C GLY A 355 13.84 2.57 -6.60
N ILE A 356 14.38 1.41 -6.94
CA ILE A 356 13.86 0.57 -8.04
C ILE A 356 12.43 0.07 -7.79
N HIS A 357 12.00 -0.01 -6.54
CA HIS A 357 10.65 -0.43 -6.13
C HIS A 357 9.69 0.74 -5.87
N PHE A 358 9.99 1.96 -6.32
CA PHE A 358 9.03 3.07 -6.24
C PHE A 358 7.69 2.65 -6.86
N CYS A 359 6.58 3.00 -6.22
CA CYS A 359 5.24 2.53 -6.59
C CYS A 359 4.92 2.84 -8.06
N LEU A 360 4.51 1.80 -8.81
CA LEU A 360 4.11 1.92 -10.21
C LEU A 360 2.81 2.71 -10.36
N GLY A 361 1.85 2.50 -9.45
CA GLY A 361 0.53 3.13 -9.44
C GLY A 361 0.47 4.50 -8.75
N ALA A 362 1.62 5.10 -8.40
CA ALA A 362 1.65 6.32 -7.60
C ALA A 362 0.86 7.49 -8.20
N GLN A 363 0.88 7.66 -9.53
CA GLN A 363 0.12 8.71 -10.22
C GLN A 363 -1.39 8.37 -10.21
N LEU A 364 -1.75 7.12 -10.47
CA LEU A 364 -3.14 6.68 -10.48
C LEU A 364 -3.79 6.87 -9.11
N ALA A 365 -3.13 6.44 -8.04
CA ALA A 365 -3.63 6.59 -6.67
C ALA A 365 -3.87 8.07 -6.29
N ARG A 366 -3.00 8.98 -6.75
CA ARG A 366 -3.18 10.43 -6.56
C ARG A 366 -4.42 10.95 -7.27
N ILE A 367 -4.58 10.59 -8.54
CA ILE A 367 -5.72 11.03 -9.36
C ILE A 367 -7.03 10.49 -8.80
N GLU A 368 -7.06 9.23 -8.40
CA GLU A 368 -8.24 8.62 -7.80
C GLU A 368 -8.63 9.32 -6.50
N ALA A 369 -7.68 9.53 -5.58
CA ALA A 369 -7.95 10.19 -4.31
C ALA A 369 -8.33 11.67 -4.49
N GLU A 370 -7.66 12.40 -5.39
CA GLU A 370 -7.97 13.78 -5.75
C GLU A 370 -9.43 13.92 -6.22
N ILE A 371 -9.81 13.17 -7.26
CA ILE A 371 -11.16 13.24 -7.85
C ILE A 371 -12.21 12.76 -6.85
N ALA A 372 -11.94 11.67 -6.12
CA ALA A 372 -12.87 11.12 -5.16
C ALA A 372 -13.17 12.11 -4.03
N ILE A 373 -12.15 12.63 -3.36
CA ILE A 373 -12.33 13.53 -2.21
C ILE A 373 -12.89 14.87 -2.66
N ALA A 374 -12.37 15.48 -3.74
CA ALA A 374 -12.88 16.75 -4.25
C ALA A 374 -14.36 16.67 -4.64
N THR A 375 -14.75 15.60 -5.34
CA THR A 375 -16.15 15.43 -5.77
C THR A 375 -17.06 15.16 -4.58
N LEU A 376 -16.63 14.35 -3.62
CA LEU A 376 -17.39 14.05 -2.41
C LEU A 376 -17.67 15.33 -1.60
N LEU A 377 -16.63 16.13 -1.32
CA LEU A 377 -16.77 17.38 -0.55
C LEU A 377 -17.63 18.42 -1.27
N ARG A 378 -17.61 18.45 -2.60
CA ARG A 378 -18.43 19.34 -3.41
C ARG A 378 -19.90 18.92 -3.46
N ARG A 379 -20.18 17.60 -3.61
CA ARG A 379 -21.54 17.08 -3.79
C ARG A 379 -22.27 16.84 -2.48
N LEU A 380 -21.52 16.56 -1.40
CA LEU A 380 -22.06 16.35 -0.05
C LEU A 380 -21.40 17.34 0.92
N PRO A 381 -21.72 18.66 0.81
CA PRO A 381 -21.05 19.69 1.61
C PRO A 381 -21.31 19.57 3.11
N ASP A 382 -22.40 18.93 3.51
CA ASP A 382 -22.79 18.72 4.92
C ASP A 382 -22.38 17.34 5.46
N LEU A 383 -21.62 16.57 4.68
CA LEU A 383 -21.13 15.25 5.09
C LEU A 383 -20.42 15.32 6.45
N ARG A 384 -20.79 14.41 7.36
CA ARG A 384 -20.22 14.24 8.69
C ARG A 384 -19.92 12.77 8.93
N ILE A 385 -18.75 12.48 9.48
CA ILE A 385 -18.41 11.14 9.98
C ILE A 385 -19.06 10.97 11.37
N ASP A 386 -19.77 9.87 11.57
CA ASP A 386 -20.61 9.68 12.78
C ASP A 386 -19.76 9.52 14.06
N ASP A 387 -18.62 8.81 13.99
CA ASP A 387 -17.68 8.68 15.10
C ASP A 387 -16.23 8.86 14.61
N VAL A 388 -15.72 10.08 14.72
CA VAL A 388 -14.35 10.42 14.33
C VAL A 388 -13.31 9.98 15.38
N GLU A 389 -13.71 9.78 16.63
CA GLU A 389 -12.78 9.50 17.74
C GLU A 389 -12.46 8.01 17.86
N ASN A 390 -13.43 7.13 17.55
CA ASN A 390 -13.28 5.68 17.72
C ASN A 390 -13.46 4.90 16.40
N PRO A 391 -12.67 5.19 15.35
CA PRO A 391 -12.78 4.48 14.08
C PRO A 391 -12.33 3.02 14.23
N GLU A 392 -12.97 2.13 13.48
CA GLU A 392 -12.60 0.72 13.44
C GLU A 392 -11.45 0.48 12.48
N TRP A 393 -10.24 0.30 13.00
CA TRP A 393 -9.06 -0.02 12.21
C TRP A 393 -8.99 -1.51 11.81
N ARG A 394 -8.43 -1.79 10.64
CA ARG A 394 -8.04 -3.16 10.26
C ARG A 394 -6.88 -3.63 11.15
N PRO A 395 -6.84 -4.92 11.55
CA PRO A 395 -5.79 -5.46 12.41
C PRO A 395 -4.53 -5.84 11.59
N THR A 396 -4.14 -4.97 10.65
CA THR A 396 -2.96 -5.12 9.79
C THR A 396 -1.96 -4.01 10.08
N PHE A 397 -0.68 -4.33 9.97
CA PHE A 397 0.39 -3.41 10.29
C PHE A 397 0.99 -2.73 9.06
N VAL A 398 1.26 -3.50 7.99
CA VAL A 398 1.84 -2.95 6.77
C VAL A 398 0.87 -2.00 6.08
N LEU A 399 -0.39 -2.41 5.98
CA LEU A 399 -1.46 -1.60 5.38
C LEU A 399 -2.35 -1.04 6.49
N ARG A 400 -2.33 0.29 6.64
CA ARG A 400 -3.17 1.00 7.61
C ARG A 400 -4.43 1.52 6.93
N GLY A 401 -5.57 1.02 7.37
CA GLY A 401 -6.87 1.42 6.84
C GLY A 401 -8.01 1.07 7.78
N LEU A 402 -9.17 1.60 7.46
CA LEU A 402 -10.40 1.46 8.22
C LEU A 402 -11.18 0.23 7.74
N LYS A 403 -11.87 -0.45 8.66
CA LYS A 403 -12.85 -1.49 8.31
C LYS A 403 -14.11 -0.87 7.74
N ARG A 404 -14.56 0.21 8.37
CA ARG A 404 -15.74 0.98 8.01
C ARG A 404 -15.60 2.43 8.48
N LEU A 405 -16.36 3.32 7.86
CA LEU A 405 -16.39 4.74 8.22
C LEU A 405 -17.80 5.31 7.96
N PRO A 406 -18.76 5.08 8.87
CA PRO A 406 -20.12 5.58 8.72
C PRO A 406 -20.17 7.10 8.66
N ALA A 407 -20.99 7.62 7.75
CA ALA A 407 -21.17 9.04 7.54
C ALA A 407 -22.60 9.36 7.11
N SER A 408 -23.04 10.59 7.42
CA SER A 408 -24.37 11.13 7.12
C SER A 408 -24.30 12.59 6.64
N TRP A 409 -25.34 13.07 5.95
CA TRP A 409 -25.46 14.44 5.42
C TRP A 409 -26.90 14.96 5.42
#